data_ce7c975d1e3159d6e37ff71dc2b7c4e4
#
_entry.id   ce7c975d1e3159d6e37ff71dc2b7c4e4
#
_cell.length_a   1.000
_cell.length_b   1.000
_cell.length_c   1.000
_cell.angle_alpha   90.00
_cell.angle_beta   90.00
_cell.angle_gamma   90.00
#
_symmetry.space_group_name_H-M   'P 1'
#
loop_
_entity.id
_entity.type
_entity.pdbx_description
1 polymer ?
#
loop_
_entity_poly.entity_id
_entity_poly.type
_entity_poly.pdbx_seq_one_letter_code
_entity_poly.pdbx_strand_id
1 'polypeptide(L)'
;MAQIRSLEIGKHFDICIRAKLTIEDLYISVNTVKQPDIYDNNDKMILADCTLCPRECRVNRFKAGTGYCGADAGLNVASVCIHMGEEPVISGSKGICNVFFAGCNLHCIYCQNHEISRNDSVIGSAGKDPDLVIDQIVKILSGGITAVGFVSPSHVVPQVKAIIKGLNSRGFRPITVYNTNGYDKVETIRSLAGFIDVYLPDYKYVTGGIASEYSDARDYPDVALKAIREMYYQKGSTLSLDQDGKADNGLLIRHLVLPGHAGESKKVLYSIAEEVSPGVHLSLMSQYHPTPEVRHHPILNRSLYKAEYESVIETMESLGFRNGWVQDMDSNMNYRPDFRKENPFE
;
A
#
# COMPACT_ATOMS: atom_id res chain seq x y z
N MET A 1 8.07 1.88 64.65
CA MET A 1 7.69 0.49 64.94
C MET A 1 6.36 0.19 64.30
N ALA A 2 6.35 -0.45 63.17
CA ALA A 2 5.15 -1.00 62.54
C ALA A 2 5.56 -2.33 61.89
N GLN A 3 5.03 -3.41 62.40
CA GLN A 3 5.27 -4.79 62.04
C GLN A 3 4.65 -5.07 60.67
N ILE A 4 5.47 -5.58 59.73
CA ILE A 4 5.03 -6.17 58.49
C ILE A 4 4.66 -7.63 58.78
N ARG A 5 3.40 -8.00 58.62
CA ARG A 5 2.91 -9.36 58.67
C ARG A 5 3.25 -10.05 57.34
N SER A 6 3.99 -11.14 57.43
CA SER A 6 4.21 -12.13 56.38
C SER A 6 2.89 -12.80 56.00
N LEU A 7 2.48 -12.71 54.75
CA LEU A 7 1.43 -13.53 54.14
C LEU A 7 2.07 -14.77 53.54
N GLU A 8 1.68 -15.93 54.07
CA GLU A 8 2.02 -17.26 53.57
C GLU A 8 1.48 -17.46 52.14
N ILE A 9 2.36 -17.57 51.14
CA ILE A 9 2.07 -18.13 49.82
C ILE A 9 2.59 -19.59 49.86
N GLY A 10 1.73 -20.45 50.33
CA GLY A 10 1.97 -21.89 50.32
C GLY A 10 0.72 -22.63 49.87
N LYS A 11 0.91 -23.50 48.87
CA LYS A 11 -0.05 -24.47 48.31
C LYS A 11 -0.90 -24.01 47.14
N HIS A 12 -0.29 -23.92 45.94
CA HIS A 12 -0.93 -24.27 44.64
C HIS A 12 0.10 -24.35 43.49
N PHE A 13 1.28 -24.94 43.74
CA PHE A 13 2.31 -25.13 42.68
C PHE A 13 2.77 -26.60 42.57
N ASP A 14 1.84 -27.57 42.71
CA ASP A 14 2.21 -28.99 42.65
C ASP A 14 1.40 -29.85 41.67
N ILE A 15 0.83 -29.26 40.59
CA ILE A 15 0.23 -30.06 39.51
C ILE A 15 0.61 -29.45 38.16
N CYS A 16 1.89 -29.43 37.83
CA CYS A 16 2.28 -29.19 36.43
C CYS A 16 3.73 -29.55 36.06
N ILE A 17 4.32 -30.53 36.72
CA ILE A 17 5.64 -31.05 36.33
C ILE A 17 5.57 -32.58 36.22
N ARG A 18 4.91 -33.06 35.14
CA ARG A 18 5.12 -34.40 34.56
C ARG A 18 4.76 -34.47 33.09
N ALA A 19 5.16 -33.48 32.27
CA ALA A 19 5.38 -33.68 30.87
C ALA A 19 6.82 -33.22 30.61
N LYS A 20 7.69 -34.18 30.29
CA LYS A 20 8.99 -33.88 29.69
C LYS A 20 8.75 -33.35 28.27
N LEU A 21 8.39 -32.06 28.17
CA LEU A 21 8.47 -31.34 26.89
C LEU A 21 9.95 -31.12 26.60
N THR A 22 10.44 -31.68 25.54
CA THR A 22 11.80 -31.42 25.03
C THR A 22 11.88 -29.98 24.52
N ILE A 23 13.09 -29.42 24.50
CA ILE A 23 13.29 -28.07 23.89
C ILE A 23 12.80 -28.04 22.46
N GLU A 24 12.81 -29.16 21.73
CA GLU A 24 12.23 -29.32 20.40
C GLU A 24 10.70 -29.20 20.40
N ASP A 25 10.01 -29.77 21.41
CA ASP A 25 8.55 -29.66 21.53
C ASP A 25 8.10 -28.23 21.86
N LEU A 26 8.89 -27.47 22.63
CA LEU A 26 8.70 -26.06 22.90
C LEU A 26 8.97 -25.21 21.61
N TYR A 27 9.99 -25.56 20.83
CA TYR A 27 10.31 -24.90 19.59
C TYR A 27 9.25 -25.14 18.49
N ILE A 28 8.65 -26.32 18.47
CA ILE A 28 7.56 -26.70 17.54
C ILE A 28 6.24 -26.01 17.98
N SER A 29 5.97 -25.88 19.26
CA SER A 29 4.72 -25.24 19.74
C SER A 29 4.71 -23.71 19.62
N VAL A 30 5.89 -23.05 19.56
CA VAL A 30 6.00 -21.60 19.34
C VAL A 30 5.91 -21.22 17.86
N ASN A 31 6.16 -22.17 16.93
CA ASN A 31 6.18 -21.91 15.49
C ASN A 31 4.91 -22.33 14.72
N THR A 32 3.91 -22.88 15.38
CA THR A 32 2.57 -23.09 14.78
C THR A 32 1.58 -22.06 15.34
N VAL A 33 1.79 -20.80 15.03
CA VAL A 33 0.68 -19.84 15.05
C VAL A 33 -0.36 -20.41 14.08
N LYS A 34 -1.49 -20.89 14.61
CA LYS A 34 -2.65 -21.28 13.81
C LYS A 34 -3.01 -20.04 12.97
N GLN A 35 -2.54 -19.98 11.74
CA GLN A 35 -2.92 -18.89 10.86
C GLN A 35 -4.43 -18.99 10.65
N PRO A 36 -5.16 -17.87 10.79
CA PRO A 36 -6.59 -17.90 10.62
C PRO A 36 -6.90 -18.34 9.18
N ASP A 37 -7.96 -19.13 9.02
CA ASP A 37 -8.42 -19.64 7.71
C ASP A 37 -9.19 -18.54 6.95
N ILE A 38 -8.50 -17.42 6.69
CA ILE A 38 -9.06 -16.23 6.03
C ILE A 38 -8.91 -16.27 4.50
N TYR A 39 -8.17 -17.26 3.98
CA TYR A 39 -7.84 -17.36 2.57
C TYR A 39 -8.65 -18.46 1.87
N ASP A 40 -9.10 -18.20 0.65
CA ASP A 40 -9.61 -19.25 -0.21
C ASP A 40 -8.49 -20.17 -0.75
N ASN A 41 -8.87 -21.26 -1.42
CA ASN A 41 -7.90 -22.26 -1.89
C ASN A 41 -6.91 -21.69 -2.91
N ASN A 42 -7.33 -20.76 -3.78
CA ASN A 42 -6.46 -20.14 -4.77
C ASN A 42 -5.44 -19.21 -4.09
N ASP A 43 -5.89 -18.38 -3.14
CA ASP A 43 -5.01 -17.53 -2.35
C ASP A 43 -3.98 -18.35 -1.55
N LYS A 44 -4.41 -19.48 -0.95
CA LYS A 44 -3.50 -20.43 -0.27
C LYS A 44 -2.43 -20.99 -1.19
N MET A 45 -2.79 -21.40 -2.42
CA MET A 45 -1.82 -21.92 -3.40
C MET A 45 -0.80 -20.84 -3.80
N ILE A 46 -1.26 -19.61 -4.06
CA ILE A 46 -0.39 -18.49 -4.40
C ILE A 46 0.57 -18.15 -3.24
N LEU A 47 0.11 -18.17 -1.98
CA LEU A 47 0.96 -17.91 -0.83
C LEU A 47 1.92 -19.07 -0.51
N ALA A 48 1.59 -20.30 -0.87
CA ALA A 48 2.47 -21.46 -0.68
C ALA A 48 3.64 -21.52 -1.67
N ASP A 49 3.48 -20.95 -2.86
CA ASP A 49 4.50 -20.80 -3.92
C ASP A 49 4.33 -19.40 -4.55
N CYS A 50 4.94 -18.38 -3.93
CA CYS A 50 4.60 -16.99 -4.18
C CYS A 50 4.92 -16.51 -5.59
N THR A 51 3.85 -16.33 -6.40
CA THR A 51 3.88 -15.74 -7.75
C THR A 51 2.99 -14.49 -7.86
N LEU A 52 2.64 -13.89 -6.71
CA LEU A 52 1.61 -12.85 -6.60
C LEU A 52 1.95 -11.57 -7.39
N CYS A 53 3.20 -11.16 -7.37
CA CYS A 53 3.68 -9.95 -8.04
C CYS A 53 4.79 -10.29 -9.04
N PRO A 54 5.28 -9.34 -9.86
CA PRO A 54 6.30 -9.59 -10.88
C PRO A 54 7.63 -10.12 -10.37
N ARG A 55 7.90 -10.03 -9.06
CA ARG A 55 9.11 -10.63 -8.43
C ARG A 55 9.11 -12.14 -8.45
N GLU A 56 7.95 -12.79 -8.45
CA GLU A 56 7.78 -14.26 -8.50
C GLU A 56 8.78 -15.03 -7.63
N CYS A 57 8.89 -14.64 -6.36
CA CYS A 57 9.93 -15.14 -5.44
C CYS A 57 9.85 -16.64 -5.16
N ARG A 58 8.73 -17.32 -5.44
CA ARG A 58 8.52 -18.76 -5.24
C ARG A 58 8.74 -19.21 -3.78
N VAL A 59 8.68 -18.30 -2.82
CA VAL A 59 8.77 -18.64 -1.40
C VAL A 59 7.43 -19.12 -0.88
N ASN A 60 7.48 -20.00 0.12
CA ASN A 60 6.29 -20.38 0.88
C ASN A 60 6.10 -19.43 2.04
N ARG A 61 5.09 -18.52 1.93
CA ARG A 61 4.80 -17.51 2.94
C ARG A 61 4.19 -18.04 4.24
N PHE A 62 3.75 -19.31 4.26
CA PHE A 62 3.33 -20.00 5.49
C PHE A 62 4.49 -20.50 6.33
N LYS A 63 5.72 -20.44 5.81
CA LYS A 63 6.96 -20.84 6.48
C LYS A 63 7.83 -19.63 6.73
N ALA A 64 8.88 -19.77 7.51
CA ALA A 64 9.80 -18.69 7.89
C ALA A 64 10.61 -18.04 6.73
N GLY A 65 10.37 -18.41 5.48
CA GLY A 65 11.04 -17.83 4.31
C GLY A 65 10.30 -16.57 3.82
N THR A 66 11.00 -15.46 3.75
CA THR A 66 10.47 -14.23 3.18
C THR A 66 11.06 -13.98 1.79
N GLY A 67 10.20 -13.53 0.86
CA GLY A 67 10.65 -13.12 -0.48
C GLY A 67 11.16 -11.67 -0.49
N TYR A 68 11.29 -11.11 -1.69
CA TYR A 68 11.75 -9.74 -1.90
C TYR A 68 11.01 -8.69 -1.06
N CYS A 69 9.70 -8.84 -0.85
CA CYS A 69 8.86 -7.89 -0.10
C CYS A 69 8.89 -8.08 1.43
N GLY A 70 9.52 -9.13 1.94
CA GLY A 70 9.55 -9.44 3.38
C GLY A 70 8.23 -9.93 3.99
N ALA A 71 7.13 -9.97 3.22
CA ALA A 71 5.82 -10.34 3.75
C ALA A 71 5.66 -11.85 3.90
N ASP A 72 5.07 -12.28 5.02
CA ASP A 72 4.57 -13.63 5.29
C ASP A 72 3.10 -13.80 4.88
N ALA A 73 2.44 -14.87 5.32
CA ALA A 73 1.02 -15.09 5.09
C ALA A 73 0.10 -14.39 6.11
N GLY A 74 0.63 -13.64 7.08
CA GLY A 74 -0.16 -12.79 7.96
C GLY A 74 -0.69 -11.55 7.23
N LEU A 75 -1.46 -10.70 7.91
CA LEU A 75 -2.02 -9.49 7.28
C LEU A 75 -0.95 -8.44 6.94
N ASN A 76 0.19 -8.45 7.61
CA ASN A 76 1.30 -7.52 7.38
C ASN A 76 0.89 -6.03 7.42
N VAL A 77 -0.08 -5.67 8.27
CA VAL A 77 -0.58 -4.30 8.41
C VAL A 77 0.31 -3.51 9.35
N ALA A 78 0.93 -2.45 8.86
CA ALA A 78 1.74 -1.52 9.64
C ALA A 78 0.86 -0.50 10.40
N SER A 79 -0.11 0.11 9.73
CA SER A 79 -0.99 1.12 10.32
C SER A 79 -2.39 1.08 9.71
N VAL A 80 -3.40 1.45 10.52
CA VAL A 80 -4.76 1.76 10.08
C VAL A 80 -5.10 3.13 10.65
N CYS A 81 -5.30 4.12 9.80
CA CYS A 81 -5.55 5.50 10.23
C CYS A 81 -6.48 6.26 9.28
N ILE A 82 -7.03 7.38 9.75
CA ILE A 82 -7.71 8.34 8.87
C ILE A 82 -6.66 9.16 8.14
N HIS A 83 -6.77 9.24 6.82
CA HIS A 83 -5.90 10.06 5.99
C HIS A 83 -6.70 11.12 5.22
N MET A 84 -6.26 12.37 5.30
CA MET A 84 -6.92 13.53 4.68
C MET A 84 -6.24 13.98 3.39
N GLY A 85 -5.12 13.36 3.04
CA GLY A 85 -4.21 13.86 2.00
C GLY A 85 -4.28 13.13 0.65
N GLU A 86 -5.26 12.24 0.43
CA GLU A 86 -5.52 11.72 -0.91
C GLU A 86 -6.23 12.78 -1.77
N GLU A 87 -6.41 12.53 -3.06
CA GLU A 87 -7.13 13.43 -3.96
C GLU A 87 -8.51 13.82 -3.38
N PRO A 88 -9.00 15.04 -3.65
CA PRO A 88 -10.25 15.56 -3.05
C PRO A 88 -11.45 14.63 -3.20
N VAL A 89 -11.55 13.94 -4.34
CA VAL A 89 -12.64 12.96 -4.61
C VAL A 89 -12.46 11.64 -3.84
N ILE A 90 -11.26 11.35 -3.33
CA ILE A 90 -10.97 10.15 -2.53
C ILE A 90 -11.17 10.45 -1.05
N SER A 91 -10.54 11.50 -0.53
CA SER A 91 -10.62 11.88 0.89
C SER A 91 -11.95 12.55 1.26
N GLY A 92 -12.51 13.35 0.35
CA GLY A 92 -13.62 14.23 0.71
C GLY A 92 -13.28 15.10 1.93
N SER A 93 -14.30 15.56 2.67
CA SER A 93 -14.13 16.42 3.86
C SER A 93 -13.81 15.64 5.15
N LYS A 94 -13.96 14.32 5.17
CA LYS A 94 -13.77 13.49 6.38
C LYS A 94 -12.55 12.59 6.32
N GLY A 95 -11.87 12.50 5.16
CA GLY A 95 -10.77 11.59 4.92
C GLY A 95 -11.23 10.18 4.52
N ILE A 96 -10.25 9.32 4.35
CA ILE A 96 -10.38 7.89 4.03
C ILE A 96 -9.72 7.05 5.12
N CYS A 97 -10.23 5.85 5.40
CA CYS A 97 -9.57 4.88 6.25
C CYS A 97 -8.46 4.18 5.46
N ASN A 98 -7.20 4.60 5.61
CA ASN A 98 -6.08 3.96 4.94
C ASN A 98 -5.50 2.81 5.77
N VAL A 99 -5.28 1.68 5.09
CA VAL A 99 -4.59 0.50 5.59
C VAL A 99 -3.20 0.46 4.94
N PHE A 100 -2.16 0.72 5.71
CA PHE A 100 -0.77 0.68 5.28
C PHE A 100 -0.18 -0.70 5.56
N PHE A 101 0.46 -1.30 4.57
CA PHE A 101 1.10 -2.60 4.71
C PHE A 101 2.61 -2.47 4.92
N ALA A 102 3.18 -3.38 5.70
CA ALA A 102 4.62 -3.50 5.87
C ALA A 102 5.26 -4.22 4.69
N GLY A 103 6.47 -3.81 4.33
CA GLY A 103 7.19 -4.30 3.16
C GLY A 103 6.67 -3.71 1.85
N CYS A 104 7.36 -4.02 0.75
CA CYS A 104 6.96 -3.57 -0.59
C CYS A 104 7.63 -4.45 -1.66
N ASN A 105 7.00 -4.59 -2.82
CA ASN A 105 7.60 -5.24 -3.98
C ASN A 105 8.48 -4.31 -4.83
N LEU A 106 8.62 -3.04 -4.41
CA LEU A 106 9.59 -2.07 -4.92
C LEU A 106 10.48 -1.56 -3.78
N HIS A 107 11.73 -1.18 -4.09
CA HIS A 107 12.65 -0.54 -3.15
C HIS A 107 12.99 0.88 -3.60
N CYS A 108 11.97 1.74 -3.69
CA CYS A 108 12.16 3.12 -4.13
C CYS A 108 13.07 3.88 -3.15
N ILE A 109 14.18 4.42 -3.63
CA ILE A 109 15.12 5.18 -2.80
C ILE A 109 14.55 6.49 -2.24
N TYR A 110 13.47 7.00 -2.85
CA TYR A 110 12.75 8.20 -2.42
C TYR A 110 11.38 7.89 -1.78
N CYS A 111 11.18 6.66 -1.27
CA CYS A 111 9.90 6.25 -0.70
C CYS A 111 9.54 7.08 0.53
N GLN A 112 8.40 7.78 0.49
CA GLN A 112 7.92 8.56 1.64
C GLN A 112 7.52 7.65 2.82
N ASN A 113 7.07 6.43 2.51
CA ASN A 113 6.71 5.40 3.49
C ASN A 113 7.91 4.48 3.82
N HIS A 114 9.16 4.98 3.73
CA HIS A 114 10.36 4.16 3.88
C HIS A 114 10.46 3.46 5.24
N GLU A 115 9.87 4.03 6.30
CA GLU A 115 9.87 3.43 7.64
C GLU A 115 9.15 2.06 7.70
N ILE A 116 8.18 1.82 6.81
CA ILE A 116 7.39 0.59 6.78
C ILE A 116 7.57 -0.23 5.51
N SER A 117 8.05 0.39 4.41
CA SER A 117 8.15 -0.28 3.10
C SER A 117 9.41 -1.12 2.93
N ARG A 118 10.39 -1.00 3.83
CA ARG A 118 11.62 -1.79 3.80
C ARG A 118 11.42 -3.13 4.47
N ASN A 119 12.07 -4.14 3.93
CA ASN A 119 11.94 -5.53 4.42
C ASN A 119 12.68 -5.77 5.76
N ASP A 120 13.53 -4.84 6.17
CA ASP A 120 14.25 -4.80 7.45
C ASP A 120 13.56 -3.93 8.50
N SER A 121 12.41 -3.31 8.17
CA SER A 121 11.69 -2.48 9.10
C SER A 121 11.08 -3.31 10.23
N VAL A 122 11.30 -2.86 11.46
CA VAL A 122 10.72 -3.49 12.67
C VAL A 122 9.23 -3.11 12.82
N ILE A 123 8.81 -2.04 12.14
CA ILE A 123 7.46 -1.50 12.22
C ILE A 123 6.52 -2.36 11.39
N GLY A 124 5.56 -3.00 12.04
CA GLY A 124 4.48 -3.76 11.39
C GLY A 124 4.83 -5.19 10.97
N SER A 125 6.03 -5.71 11.30
CA SER A 125 6.44 -7.08 10.97
C SER A 125 5.74 -8.17 11.81
N ALA A 126 5.11 -7.84 12.92
CA ALA A 126 4.32 -8.79 13.70
C ALA A 126 2.96 -8.97 13.03
N GLY A 127 2.64 -10.20 12.60
CA GLY A 127 1.32 -10.56 12.07
C GLY A 127 0.23 -10.11 13.04
N LYS A 128 -0.49 -9.04 12.71
CA LYS A 128 -1.64 -8.60 13.51
C LYS A 128 -2.77 -9.61 13.35
N ASP A 129 -3.47 -9.86 14.44
CA ASP A 129 -4.72 -10.63 14.42
C ASP A 129 -5.70 -9.99 13.43
N PRO A 130 -6.21 -10.74 12.44
CA PRO A 130 -7.15 -10.22 11.45
C PRO A 130 -8.37 -9.55 12.08
N ASP A 131 -8.91 -10.09 13.16
CA ASP A 131 -10.07 -9.50 13.83
C ASP A 131 -9.75 -8.15 14.44
N LEU A 132 -8.57 -7.97 15.03
CA LEU A 132 -8.14 -6.68 15.57
C LEU A 132 -7.98 -5.61 14.46
N VAL A 133 -7.43 -5.98 13.29
CA VAL A 133 -7.32 -5.06 12.15
C VAL A 133 -8.70 -4.66 11.64
N ILE A 134 -9.61 -5.62 11.47
CA ILE A 134 -10.97 -5.35 11.00
C ILE A 134 -11.72 -4.50 12.03
N ASP A 135 -11.55 -4.73 13.33
CA ASP A 135 -12.17 -3.90 14.40
C ASP A 135 -11.68 -2.45 14.35
N GLN A 136 -10.38 -2.22 14.09
CA GLN A 136 -9.85 -0.86 13.90
C GLN A 136 -10.49 -0.16 12.71
N ILE A 137 -10.61 -0.85 11.56
CA ILE A 137 -11.27 -0.30 10.37
C ILE A 137 -12.74 0.00 10.66
N VAL A 138 -13.47 -0.95 11.25
CA VAL A 138 -14.89 -0.79 11.62
C VAL A 138 -15.10 0.41 12.55
N LYS A 139 -14.21 0.61 13.53
CA LYS A 139 -14.26 1.78 14.42
C LYS A 139 -14.18 3.09 13.63
N ILE A 140 -13.27 3.19 12.67
CA ILE A 140 -13.11 4.38 11.82
C ILE A 140 -14.34 4.58 10.92
N LEU A 141 -14.82 3.51 10.26
CA LEU A 141 -16.00 3.57 9.40
C LEU A 141 -17.27 3.97 10.18
N SER A 142 -17.41 3.50 11.43
CA SER A 142 -18.51 3.88 12.32
C SER A 142 -18.51 5.36 12.69
N GLY A 143 -17.36 6.05 12.54
CA GLY A 143 -17.22 7.50 12.67
C GLY A 143 -17.72 8.29 11.46
N GLY A 144 -18.27 7.61 10.42
CA GLY A 144 -18.85 8.22 9.22
C GLY A 144 -17.87 8.38 8.05
N ILE A 145 -16.74 7.68 8.08
CA ILE A 145 -15.88 7.46 6.92
C ILE A 145 -16.53 6.40 6.02
N THR A 146 -16.58 6.63 4.71
CA THR A 146 -17.29 5.76 3.75
C THR A 146 -16.38 4.94 2.86
N ALA A 147 -15.06 5.15 2.91
CA ALA A 147 -14.09 4.49 2.05
C ALA A 147 -12.93 3.88 2.84
N VAL A 148 -12.38 2.78 2.32
CA VAL A 148 -11.15 2.13 2.80
C VAL A 148 -10.12 2.11 1.68
N GLY A 149 -8.94 2.68 1.92
CA GLY A 149 -7.80 2.67 1.02
C GLY A 149 -6.77 1.62 1.43
N PHE A 150 -6.32 0.81 0.48
CA PHE A 150 -5.23 -0.14 0.66
C PHE A 150 -3.97 0.43 0.03
N VAL A 151 -2.98 0.79 0.83
CA VAL A 151 -1.79 1.53 0.37
C VAL A 151 -0.63 0.61 0.09
N SER A 152 -0.11 0.66 -1.15
CA SER A 152 0.95 -0.20 -1.69
C SER A 152 0.69 -1.70 -1.51
N PRO A 153 -0.51 -2.22 -1.87
CA PRO A 153 -0.96 -3.56 -1.53
C PRO A 153 -0.52 -4.65 -2.52
N SER A 154 0.26 -4.34 -3.56
CA SER A 154 0.64 -5.23 -4.67
C SER A 154 1.24 -6.57 -4.23
N HIS A 155 1.85 -6.61 -3.05
CA HIS A 155 2.50 -7.79 -2.48
C HIS A 155 1.63 -8.56 -1.47
N VAL A 156 0.42 -8.07 -1.19
CA VAL A 156 -0.51 -8.60 -0.14
C VAL A 156 -1.97 -8.65 -0.61
N VAL A 157 -2.22 -8.91 -1.89
CA VAL A 157 -3.58 -8.96 -2.45
C VAL A 157 -4.49 -10.00 -1.80
N PRO A 158 -4.05 -11.23 -1.44
CA PRO A 158 -4.86 -12.15 -0.65
C PRO A 158 -5.32 -11.56 0.67
N GLN A 159 -4.46 -10.79 1.34
CA GLN A 159 -4.75 -10.08 2.59
C GLN A 159 -5.80 -8.99 2.39
N VAL A 160 -5.69 -8.21 1.30
CA VAL A 160 -6.70 -7.21 0.91
C VAL A 160 -8.08 -7.86 0.76
N LYS A 161 -8.16 -8.95 -0.01
CA LYS A 161 -9.41 -9.70 -0.19
C LYS A 161 -9.97 -10.22 1.14
N ALA A 162 -9.10 -10.72 2.02
CA ALA A 162 -9.51 -11.21 3.34
C ALA A 162 -10.09 -10.08 4.22
N ILE A 163 -9.47 -8.89 4.21
CA ILE A 163 -9.98 -7.71 4.93
C ILE A 163 -11.35 -7.30 4.37
N ILE A 164 -11.51 -7.22 3.05
CA ILE A 164 -12.80 -6.86 2.41
C ILE A 164 -13.88 -7.90 2.77
N LYS A 165 -13.58 -9.20 2.68
CA LYS A 165 -14.51 -10.27 3.09
C LYS A 165 -14.88 -10.15 4.58
N GLY A 166 -13.92 -9.85 5.44
CA GLY A 166 -14.12 -9.65 6.88
C GLY A 166 -15.01 -8.45 7.20
N LEU A 167 -14.82 -7.32 6.53
CA LEU A 167 -15.70 -6.14 6.64
C LEU A 167 -17.12 -6.48 6.17
N ASN A 168 -17.22 -7.15 5.03
CA ASN A 168 -18.49 -7.58 4.46
C ASN A 168 -19.27 -8.50 5.40
N SER A 169 -18.61 -9.43 6.08
CA SER A 169 -19.25 -10.34 7.05
C SER A 169 -19.80 -9.62 8.29
N ARG A 170 -19.22 -8.45 8.62
CA ARG A 170 -19.67 -7.57 9.72
C ARG A 170 -20.71 -6.53 9.27
N GLY A 171 -21.19 -6.60 8.02
CA GLY A 171 -22.21 -5.71 7.47
C GLY A 171 -21.68 -4.38 6.93
N PHE A 172 -20.37 -4.18 6.88
CA PHE A 172 -19.76 -2.97 6.31
C PHE A 172 -19.46 -3.17 4.82
N ARG A 173 -19.81 -2.19 4.01
CA ARG A 173 -19.59 -2.16 2.54
C ARG A 173 -19.00 -0.80 2.17
N PRO A 174 -17.77 -0.50 2.62
CA PRO A 174 -17.12 0.76 2.24
C PRO A 174 -16.74 0.74 0.77
N ILE A 175 -16.59 1.91 0.16
CA ILE A 175 -15.90 2.07 -1.12
C ILE A 175 -14.45 1.61 -0.93
N THR A 176 -13.99 0.72 -1.81
CA THR A 176 -12.65 0.14 -1.72
C THR A 176 -11.71 0.80 -2.72
N VAL A 177 -10.60 1.38 -2.24
CA VAL A 177 -9.59 2.06 -3.04
C VAL A 177 -8.29 1.25 -3.03
N TYR A 178 -7.81 0.86 -4.21
CA TYR A 178 -6.54 0.15 -4.40
C TYR A 178 -5.45 1.15 -4.82
N ASN A 179 -4.76 1.73 -3.84
CA ASN A 179 -3.68 2.70 -4.01
C ASN A 179 -2.36 1.96 -4.20
N THR A 180 -2.01 1.67 -5.46
CA THR A 180 -0.88 0.81 -5.81
C THR A 180 0.30 1.57 -6.40
N ASN A 181 1.50 1.04 -6.18
CA ASN A 181 2.72 1.52 -6.83
C ASN A 181 2.81 1.18 -8.33
N GLY A 182 1.82 0.48 -8.88
CA GLY A 182 1.72 0.08 -10.29
C GLY A 182 2.50 -1.19 -10.67
N TYR A 183 3.38 -1.72 -9.80
CA TYR A 183 4.15 -2.93 -10.10
C TYR A 183 3.35 -4.19 -9.78
N ASP A 184 2.27 -4.39 -10.55
CA ASP A 184 1.29 -5.46 -10.40
C ASP A 184 1.27 -6.38 -11.62
N LYS A 185 0.99 -7.66 -11.42
CA LYS A 185 0.70 -8.59 -12.52
C LYS A 185 -0.73 -8.38 -13.02
N VAL A 186 -0.93 -8.53 -14.32
CA VAL A 186 -2.26 -8.44 -14.95
C VAL A 186 -3.24 -9.44 -14.32
N GLU A 187 -2.80 -10.69 -14.07
CA GLU A 187 -3.62 -11.72 -13.45
C GLU A 187 -4.04 -11.36 -12.03
N THR A 188 -3.14 -10.69 -11.30
CA THR A 188 -3.41 -10.20 -9.94
C THR A 188 -4.48 -9.11 -9.97
N ILE A 189 -4.37 -8.13 -10.90
CA ILE A 189 -5.40 -7.10 -11.09
C ILE A 189 -6.73 -7.73 -11.52
N ARG A 190 -6.73 -8.71 -12.44
CA ARG A 190 -7.96 -9.44 -12.80
C ARG A 190 -8.62 -10.11 -11.60
N SER A 191 -7.84 -10.65 -10.69
CA SER A 191 -8.36 -11.30 -9.48
C SER A 191 -9.03 -10.33 -8.50
N LEU A 192 -8.82 -9.02 -8.67
CA LEU A 192 -9.43 -7.95 -7.88
C LEU A 192 -10.76 -7.44 -8.47
N ALA A 193 -11.15 -7.90 -9.65
CA ALA A 193 -12.46 -7.54 -10.24
C ALA A 193 -13.60 -7.90 -9.27
N GLY A 194 -14.47 -6.94 -8.98
CA GLY A 194 -15.56 -7.08 -8.01
C GLY A 194 -15.15 -6.94 -6.54
N PHE A 195 -13.85 -6.76 -6.23
CA PHE A 195 -13.37 -6.42 -4.89
C PHE A 195 -13.02 -4.93 -4.75
N ILE A 196 -12.54 -4.31 -5.83
CA ILE A 196 -12.04 -2.92 -5.83
C ILE A 196 -12.99 -2.03 -6.62
N ASP A 197 -13.40 -0.94 -6.01
CA ASP A 197 -14.24 0.08 -6.62
C ASP A 197 -13.40 1.11 -7.37
N VAL A 198 -12.34 1.63 -6.76
CA VAL A 198 -11.48 2.65 -7.36
C VAL A 198 -10.03 2.16 -7.41
N TYR A 199 -9.44 2.16 -8.60
CA TYR A 199 -8.01 1.97 -8.79
C TYR A 199 -7.28 3.30 -8.78
N LEU A 200 -6.19 3.38 -8.00
CA LEU A 200 -5.35 4.55 -7.83
C LEU A 200 -3.87 4.18 -8.05
N PRO A 201 -3.49 3.80 -9.29
CA PRO A 201 -2.12 3.38 -9.59
C PRO A 201 -1.18 4.57 -9.80
N ASP A 202 0.04 4.45 -9.26
CA ASP A 202 1.16 5.28 -9.69
C ASP A 202 1.74 4.75 -11.01
N TYR A 203 1.98 5.63 -11.99
CA TYR A 203 2.81 5.34 -13.15
C TYR A 203 4.10 6.16 -13.06
N LYS A 204 5.17 5.54 -12.55
CA LYS A 204 6.36 6.26 -12.08
C LYS A 204 7.36 6.59 -13.20
N TYR A 205 7.61 5.64 -14.11
CA TYR A 205 8.65 5.70 -15.13
C TYR A 205 8.23 4.99 -16.42
N VAL A 206 8.82 5.41 -17.54
CA VAL A 206 8.83 4.70 -18.84
C VAL A 206 10.22 4.29 -19.27
N THR A 207 11.28 4.72 -18.54
CA THR A 207 12.66 4.36 -18.81
C THR A 207 13.14 3.31 -17.83
N GLY A 208 13.42 2.08 -18.31
CA GLY A 208 13.86 0.97 -17.47
C GLY A 208 15.15 1.21 -16.70
N GLY A 209 16.07 2.06 -17.20
CA GLY A 209 17.27 2.46 -16.48
C GLY A 209 16.95 3.23 -15.20
N ILE A 210 16.07 4.24 -15.29
CA ILE A 210 15.60 5.04 -14.14
C ILE A 210 14.82 4.15 -13.17
N ALA A 211 13.97 3.29 -13.67
CA ALA A 211 13.19 2.36 -12.85
C ALA A 211 14.09 1.38 -12.08
N SER A 212 15.17 0.90 -12.72
CA SER A 212 16.16 0.04 -12.07
C SER A 212 16.93 0.77 -10.98
N GLU A 213 17.39 1.99 -11.27
CA GLU A 213 18.19 2.81 -10.34
C GLU A 213 17.37 3.26 -9.13
N TYR A 214 16.12 3.70 -9.36
CA TYR A 214 15.33 4.38 -8.32
C TYR A 214 14.36 3.46 -7.58
N SER A 215 14.01 2.31 -8.16
CA SER A 215 13.00 1.41 -7.59
C SER A 215 13.35 -0.07 -7.67
N ASP A 216 14.57 -0.41 -8.10
CA ASP A 216 15.06 -1.79 -8.29
C ASP A 216 14.12 -2.66 -9.15
N ALA A 217 13.56 -2.10 -10.22
CA ALA A 217 12.61 -2.78 -11.11
C ALA A 217 12.77 -2.31 -12.56
N ARG A 218 13.73 -2.89 -13.29
CA ARG A 218 14.05 -2.50 -14.67
C ARG A 218 12.86 -2.68 -15.63
N ASP A 219 12.03 -3.67 -15.38
CA ASP A 219 10.84 -4.03 -16.15
C ASP A 219 9.58 -3.25 -15.72
N TYR A 220 9.70 -2.35 -14.73
CA TYR A 220 8.58 -1.56 -14.21
C TYR A 220 7.73 -0.89 -15.30
N PRO A 221 8.31 -0.23 -16.33
CA PRO A 221 7.51 0.47 -17.34
C PRO A 221 6.50 -0.44 -18.04
N ASP A 222 6.95 -1.59 -18.50
CA ASP A 222 6.11 -2.55 -19.23
C ASP A 222 5.09 -3.22 -18.32
N VAL A 223 5.49 -3.56 -17.11
CA VAL A 223 4.63 -4.18 -16.10
C VAL A 223 3.53 -3.23 -15.67
N ALA A 224 3.89 -2.00 -15.28
CA ALA A 224 2.95 -1.00 -14.80
C ALA A 224 1.94 -0.60 -15.90
N LEU A 225 2.41 -0.40 -17.13
CA LEU A 225 1.52 -0.07 -18.26
C LEU A 225 0.48 -1.18 -18.50
N LYS A 226 0.90 -2.45 -18.49
CA LYS A 226 -0.03 -3.59 -18.64
C LYS A 226 -1.04 -3.67 -17.50
N ALA A 227 -0.61 -3.44 -16.27
CA ALA A 227 -1.48 -3.41 -15.11
C ALA A 227 -2.50 -2.26 -15.18
N ILE A 228 -2.06 -1.06 -15.54
CA ILE A 228 -2.92 0.12 -15.72
C ILE A 228 -3.93 -0.11 -16.85
N ARG A 229 -3.52 -0.72 -17.96
CA ARG A 229 -4.44 -1.07 -19.06
C ARG A 229 -5.51 -2.08 -18.62
N GLU A 230 -5.17 -3.05 -17.78
CA GLU A 230 -6.14 -3.97 -17.21
C GLU A 230 -7.12 -3.23 -16.26
N MET A 231 -6.62 -2.30 -15.41
CA MET A 231 -7.47 -1.45 -14.56
C MET A 231 -8.41 -0.58 -15.42
N TYR A 232 -7.89 0.00 -16.51
CA TYR A 232 -8.68 0.76 -17.46
C TYR A 232 -9.73 -0.11 -18.16
N TYR A 233 -9.40 -1.35 -18.54
CA TYR A 233 -10.34 -2.29 -19.11
C TYR A 233 -11.51 -2.58 -18.15
N GLN A 234 -11.24 -2.67 -16.84
CA GLN A 234 -12.27 -2.93 -15.83
C GLN A 234 -13.13 -1.70 -15.51
N LYS A 235 -12.57 -0.49 -15.58
CA LYS A 235 -13.19 0.73 -15.05
C LYS A 235 -13.52 1.79 -16.11
N GLY A 236 -12.88 1.75 -17.28
CA GLY A 236 -12.97 2.81 -18.28
C GLY A 236 -12.26 4.09 -17.89
N SER A 237 -12.58 5.20 -18.58
CA SER A 237 -12.01 6.53 -18.34
C SER A 237 -12.83 7.39 -17.37
N THR A 238 -14.06 7.00 -17.09
CA THR A 238 -14.98 7.80 -16.26
C THR A 238 -14.78 7.46 -14.78
N LEU A 239 -14.57 8.49 -13.98
CA LEU A 239 -14.62 8.39 -12.52
C LEU A 239 -16.05 8.73 -12.10
N SER A 240 -16.78 7.75 -11.57
CA SER A 240 -18.12 7.93 -11.03
C SER A 240 -18.03 8.55 -9.64
N LEU A 241 -18.94 9.47 -9.34
CA LEU A 241 -18.98 10.16 -8.05
C LEU A 241 -20.31 9.90 -7.35
N ASP A 242 -20.27 9.73 -6.05
CA ASP A 242 -21.45 9.64 -5.20
C ASP A 242 -22.12 11.03 -5.02
N GLN A 243 -23.20 11.08 -4.22
CA GLN A 243 -23.97 12.30 -3.97
C GLN A 243 -23.17 13.37 -3.21
N ASP A 244 -22.10 12.96 -2.50
CA ASP A 244 -21.19 13.84 -1.75
C ASP A 244 -19.97 14.27 -2.60
N GLY A 245 -19.91 13.88 -3.88
CA GLY A 245 -18.84 14.20 -4.81
C GLY A 245 -17.58 13.35 -4.59
N LYS A 246 -17.69 12.20 -3.91
CA LYS A 246 -16.60 11.24 -3.73
C LYS A 246 -16.64 10.15 -4.79
N ALA A 247 -15.46 9.71 -5.20
CA ALA A 247 -15.32 8.63 -6.17
C ALA A 247 -15.86 7.31 -5.57
N ASP A 248 -16.84 6.72 -6.24
CA ASP A 248 -17.43 5.43 -5.88
C ASP A 248 -17.09 4.33 -6.88
N ASN A 249 -16.58 4.67 -8.07
CA ASN A 249 -16.03 3.71 -9.03
C ASN A 249 -15.14 4.40 -10.05
N GLY A 250 -14.03 3.75 -10.48
CA GLY A 250 -13.23 4.26 -11.59
C GLY A 250 -11.74 4.01 -11.49
N LEU A 251 -11.00 4.73 -12.32
CA LEU A 251 -9.55 4.74 -12.42
C LEU A 251 -9.03 6.18 -12.36
N LEU A 252 -8.08 6.42 -11.47
CA LEU A 252 -7.34 7.67 -11.34
C LEU A 252 -5.85 7.36 -11.34
N ILE A 253 -5.14 7.69 -12.43
CA ILE A 253 -3.69 7.45 -12.55
C ILE A 253 -2.94 8.58 -11.84
N ARG A 254 -1.92 8.24 -11.06
CA ARG A 254 -1.07 9.20 -10.38
C ARG A 254 0.33 9.22 -10.97
N HIS A 255 0.90 10.40 -11.08
CA HIS A 255 2.30 10.59 -11.48
C HIS A 255 3.00 11.62 -10.59
N LEU A 256 4.05 11.21 -9.89
CA LEU A 256 4.91 12.10 -9.10
C LEU A 256 6.06 12.61 -9.97
N VAL A 257 6.13 13.93 -10.15
CA VAL A 257 7.24 14.56 -10.87
C VAL A 257 8.47 14.59 -9.97
N LEU A 258 9.56 13.99 -10.45
CA LEU A 258 10.83 13.95 -9.72
C LEU A 258 11.77 15.09 -10.16
N PRO A 259 12.56 15.67 -9.23
CA PRO A 259 13.58 16.66 -9.56
C PRO A 259 14.55 16.17 -10.64
N GLY A 260 14.83 16.99 -11.63
CA GLY A 260 15.75 16.66 -12.75
C GLY A 260 15.16 15.70 -13.79
N HIS A 261 13.91 15.24 -13.62
CA HIS A 261 13.28 14.24 -14.47
C HIS A 261 11.99 14.72 -15.16
N ALA A 262 11.83 16.03 -15.40
CA ALA A 262 10.68 16.56 -16.16
C ALA A 262 10.56 15.91 -17.55
N GLY A 263 11.67 15.59 -18.20
CA GLY A 263 11.66 14.87 -19.49
C GLY A 263 11.12 13.45 -19.39
N GLU A 264 11.37 12.74 -18.27
CA GLU A 264 10.78 11.42 -18.02
C GLU A 264 9.29 11.52 -17.73
N SER A 265 8.88 12.51 -16.94
CA SER A 265 7.47 12.78 -16.65
C SER A 265 6.67 13.07 -17.94
N LYS A 266 7.23 13.86 -18.87
CA LYS A 266 6.61 14.08 -20.18
C LYS A 266 6.40 12.78 -20.96
N LYS A 267 7.40 11.88 -20.98
CA LYS A 267 7.27 10.56 -21.63
C LYS A 267 6.19 9.70 -20.96
N VAL A 268 6.06 9.76 -19.62
CA VAL A 268 4.97 9.07 -18.90
C VAL A 268 3.62 9.59 -19.39
N LEU A 269 3.45 10.92 -19.52
CA LEU A 269 2.21 11.51 -20.02
C LEU A 269 1.90 11.09 -21.46
N TYR A 270 2.90 11.08 -22.36
CA TYR A 270 2.75 10.55 -23.71
C TYR A 270 2.30 9.08 -23.68
N SER A 271 2.95 8.24 -22.87
CA SER A 271 2.59 6.84 -22.75
C SER A 271 1.16 6.64 -22.25
N ILE A 272 0.69 7.43 -21.27
CA ILE A 272 -0.71 7.36 -20.81
C ILE A 272 -1.67 7.78 -21.93
N ALA A 273 -1.37 8.86 -22.64
CA ALA A 273 -2.23 9.39 -23.71
C ALA A 273 -2.37 8.40 -24.87
N GLU A 274 -1.27 7.77 -25.29
CA GLU A 274 -1.21 6.87 -26.45
C GLU A 274 -1.69 5.46 -26.14
N GLU A 275 -1.29 4.90 -24.96
CA GLU A 275 -1.48 3.49 -24.64
C GLU A 275 -2.70 3.22 -23.75
N VAL A 276 -3.24 4.25 -23.10
CA VAL A 276 -4.44 4.16 -22.26
C VAL A 276 -5.53 5.08 -22.80
N SER A 277 -5.51 6.36 -22.48
CA SER A 277 -6.43 7.38 -23.01
C SER A 277 -6.11 8.76 -22.42
N PRO A 278 -6.18 9.86 -23.18
CA PRO A 278 -6.14 11.21 -22.61
C PRO A 278 -7.41 11.57 -21.82
N GLY A 279 -8.47 10.77 -21.93
CA GLY A 279 -9.72 10.95 -21.18
C GLY A 279 -9.71 10.40 -19.75
N VAL A 280 -8.65 9.69 -19.31
CA VAL A 280 -8.55 9.20 -17.93
C VAL A 280 -8.37 10.35 -16.95
N HIS A 281 -8.72 10.11 -15.69
CA HIS A 281 -8.38 11.03 -14.61
C HIS A 281 -6.91 10.87 -14.26
N LEU A 282 -6.20 11.99 -14.21
CA LEU A 282 -4.77 12.04 -13.91
C LEU A 282 -4.52 12.96 -12.71
N SER A 283 -3.80 12.47 -11.71
CA SER A 283 -3.28 13.28 -10.60
C SER A 283 -1.78 13.51 -10.82
N LEU A 284 -1.43 14.75 -11.20
CA LEU A 284 -0.04 15.16 -11.33
C LEU A 284 0.45 15.74 -10.02
N MET A 285 1.45 15.07 -9.40
CA MET A 285 1.89 15.39 -8.04
C MET A 285 3.24 16.11 -8.02
N SER A 286 3.33 17.16 -7.17
CA SER A 286 4.55 17.94 -6.90
C SER A 286 5.15 17.67 -5.52
N GLN A 287 4.55 16.80 -4.72
CA GLN A 287 4.85 16.59 -3.30
C GLN A 287 6.19 15.91 -2.99
N TYR A 288 7.08 15.79 -3.97
CA TYR A 288 8.39 15.20 -3.75
C TYR A 288 9.19 15.96 -2.68
N HIS A 289 9.75 15.23 -1.72
CA HIS A 289 10.81 15.73 -0.83
C HIS A 289 11.92 14.69 -0.68
N PRO A 290 13.17 15.13 -0.45
CA PRO A 290 14.28 14.21 -0.25
C PRO A 290 14.11 13.37 1.01
N THR A 291 14.22 12.05 0.87
CA THR A 291 14.31 11.11 1.99
C THR A 291 15.76 11.00 2.50
N PRO A 292 16.00 10.43 3.69
CA PRO A 292 17.36 10.21 4.20
C PRO A 292 18.26 9.44 3.22
N GLU A 293 17.72 8.53 2.43
CA GLU A 293 18.47 7.69 1.49
C GLU A 293 19.00 8.46 0.29
N VAL A 294 18.26 9.45 -0.19
CA VAL A 294 18.69 10.29 -1.32
C VAL A 294 19.50 11.52 -0.90
N ARG A 295 19.91 11.63 0.37
CA ARG A 295 20.63 12.80 0.91
C ARG A 295 21.88 13.17 0.09
N HIS A 296 22.58 12.18 -0.45
CA HIS A 296 23.80 12.35 -1.24
C HIS A 296 23.59 12.08 -2.73
N HIS A 297 22.33 11.88 -3.16
CA HIS A 297 22.03 11.64 -4.57
C HIS A 297 22.20 12.95 -5.37
N PRO A 298 22.91 12.96 -6.50
CA PRO A 298 23.25 14.21 -7.22
C PRO A 298 22.02 14.99 -7.73
N ILE A 299 20.89 14.32 -7.94
CA ILE A 299 19.68 14.90 -8.53
C ILE A 299 18.54 14.96 -7.49
N LEU A 300 18.32 13.86 -6.74
CA LEU A 300 17.16 13.70 -5.87
C LEU A 300 17.34 14.31 -4.46
N ASN A 301 18.47 14.94 -4.16
CA ASN A 301 18.74 15.56 -2.85
C ASN A 301 18.10 16.95 -2.67
N ARG A 302 17.21 17.36 -3.54
CA ARG A 302 16.53 18.66 -3.54
C ARG A 302 15.02 18.51 -3.81
N SER A 303 14.27 19.54 -3.51
CA SER A 303 12.85 19.63 -3.92
C SER A 303 12.74 19.91 -5.43
N LEU A 304 11.54 19.68 -5.96
CA LEU A 304 11.18 19.98 -7.34
C LEU A 304 11.23 21.50 -7.58
N TYR A 305 11.79 21.94 -8.70
CA TYR A 305 11.70 23.33 -9.12
C TYR A 305 10.38 23.60 -9.84
N LYS A 306 9.85 24.81 -9.63
CA LYS A 306 8.61 25.26 -10.25
C LYS A 306 8.63 25.12 -11.78
N ALA A 307 9.70 25.55 -12.43
CA ALA A 307 9.85 25.45 -13.89
C ALA A 307 9.87 24.01 -14.42
N GLU A 308 10.38 23.04 -13.65
CA GLU A 308 10.33 21.62 -14.00
C GLU A 308 8.89 21.15 -14.03
N TYR A 309 8.12 21.48 -12.97
CA TYR A 309 6.72 21.08 -12.84
C TYR A 309 5.82 21.74 -13.87
N GLU A 310 5.94 23.06 -14.06
CA GLU A 310 5.18 23.83 -15.06
C GLU A 310 5.37 23.27 -16.46
N SER A 311 6.60 22.90 -16.84
CA SER A 311 6.88 22.30 -18.13
C SER A 311 6.19 20.94 -18.36
N VAL A 312 5.90 20.20 -17.27
CA VAL A 312 5.14 18.94 -17.34
C VAL A 312 3.64 19.24 -17.44
N ILE A 313 3.13 20.25 -16.71
CA ILE A 313 1.73 20.70 -16.83
C ILE A 313 1.42 21.14 -18.27
N GLU A 314 2.27 21.95 -18.88
CA GLU A 314 2.11 22.36 -20.28
C GLU A 314 2.00 21.17 -21.24
N THR A 315 2.81 20.12 -21.01
CA THR A 315 2.74 18.87 -21.78
C THR A 315 1.43 18.14 -21.53
N MET A 316 0.99 18.03 -20.27
CA MET A 316 -0.29 17.42 -19.89
C MET A 316 -1.47 18.09 -20.62
N GLU A 317 -1.51 19.43 -20.61
CA GLU A 317 -2.55 20.21 -21.29
C GLU A 317 -2.51 20.03 -22.80
N SER A 318 -1.30 20.05 -23.42
CA SER A 318 -1.10 19.88 -24.85
C SER A 318 -1.55 18.50 -25.37
N LEU A 319 -1.45 17.46 -24.54
CA LEU A 319 -1.91 16.11 -24.83
C LEU A 319 -3.43 15.92 -24.67
N GLY A 320 -4.13 16.95 -24.21
CA GLY A 320 -5.59 16.94 -24.11
C GLY A 320 -6.14 16.31 -22.82
N PHE A 321 -5.32 16.08 -21.80
CA PHE A 321 -5.83 15.72 -20.48
C PHE A 321 -6.70 16.85 -19.92
N ARG A 322 -7.95 16.55 -19.56
CA ARG A 322 -8.93 17.53 -19.05
C ARG A 322 -9.55 17.11 -17.74
N ASN A 323 -9.27 15.88 -17.30
CA ASN A 323 -9.83 15.29 -16.09
C ASN A 323 -8.71 15.03 -15.08
N GLY A 324 -8.93 15.38 -13.81
CA GLY A 324 -7.99 15.09 -12.75
C GLY A 324 -7.51 16.32 -11.98
N TRP A 325 -6.33 16.25 -11.40
CA TRP A 325 -5.81 17.25 -10.48
C TRP A 325 -4.34 17.56 -10.76
N VAL A 326 -3.99 18.81 -10.60
CA VAL A 326 -2.61 19.32 -10.56
C VAL A 326 -2.37 19.80 -9.13
N GLN A 327 -1.41 19.20 -8.46
CA GLN A 327 -1.11 19.51 -7.07
C GLN A 327 -0.32 20.82 -6.96
N ASP A 328 -0.62 21.63 -5.93
CA ASP A 328 0.12 22.86 -5.67
C ASP A 328 1.56 22.57 -5.23
N MET A 329 2.50 23.49 -5.56
CA MET A 329 3.92 23.32 -5.26
C MET A 329 4.26 23.27 -3.77
N ASP A 330 3.40 23.81 -2.90
CA ASP A 330 3.60 23.81 -1.44
C ASP A 330 3.22 22.46 -0.79
N SER A 331 2.70 21.51 -1.57
CA SER A 331 2.25 20.19 -1.09
C SER A 331 3.37 19.35 -0.50
N ASN A 332 4.63 19.61 -0.84
CA ASN A 332 5.80 18.89 -0.32
C ASN A 332 6.00 19.05 1.20
N MET A 333 5.35 20.03 1.84
CA MET A 333 5.44 20.28 3.29
C MET A 333 4.43 19.47 4.10
N ASN A 334 3.35 18.96 3.48
CA ASN A 334 2.16 18.50 4.17
C ASN A 334 2.03 16.98 4.29
N TYR A 335 2.81 16.18 3.54
CA TYR A 335 2.62 14.73 3.43
C TYR A 335 3.87 13.96 3.87
N ARG A 336 4.25 14.10 5.16
CA ARG A 336 5.40 13.42 5.76
C ARG A 336 4.93 12.52 6.90
N PRO A 337 4.67 11.23 6.64
CA PRO A 337 4.24 10.31 7.69
C PRO A 337 5.34 10.04 8.71
N ASP A 338 4.96 9.86 9.97
CA ASP A 338 5.77 9.28 11.05
C ASP A 338 5.04 8.03 11.58
N PHE A 339 5.41 6.87 11.07
CA PHE A 339 4.75 5.58 11.42
C PHE A 339 5.04 5.09 12.85
N ARG A 340 5.80 5.84 13.64
CA ARG A 340 5.97 5.58 15.08
C ARG A 340 4.80 6.13 15.90
N LYS A 341 4.00 7.03 15.32
CA LYS A 341 2.80 7.59 15.93
C LYS A 341 1.58 6.70 15.70
N GLU A 342 0.56 6.84 16.54
CA GLU A 342 -0.74 6.17 16.36
C GLU A 342 -1.43 6.65 15.07
N ASN A 343 -1.40 7.97 14.81
CA ASN A 343 -1.76 8.53 13.52
C ASN A 343 -0.50 9.08 12.83
N PRO A 344 0.00 8.43 11.78
CA PRO A 344 1.24 8.84 11.10
C PRO A 344 1.23 10.26 10.52
N PHE A 345 0.08 10.86 10.32
CA PHE A 345 -0.08 12.16 9.64
C PHE A 345 -0.44 13.31 10.59
N GLU A 346 -0.36 13.08 11.90
CA GLU A 346 -0.53 14.11 12.95
C GLU A 346 0.77 14.66 13.53
#